data_f9ce833abb9ed36c02f4a7e0e60176bc
#
_entry.id   f9ce833abb9ed36c02f4a7e0e60176bc
#
_cell.length_a   1.000
_cell.length_b   1.000
_cell.length_c   1.000
_cell.angle_alpha   90.00
_cell.angle_beta   90.00
_cell.angle_gamma   90.00
#
_symmetry.space_group_name_H-M   'P 1'
#
loop_
_entity.id
_entity.type
_entity.pdbx_description
1 polymer ?
#
loop_
_entity_poly.entity_id
_entity_poly.type
_entity_poly.pdbx_seq_one_letter_code
_entity_poly.pdbx_strand_id
1 'polypeptide(L)'
;MPDTETLTASQRAMIVNRKGLHARASARLSRLAGEFQSRIIVSHEGETADARSIMDLMMLVAHKGCEVDINAEGPDAAEAVTAIASLIADGFGEQG
;
A
#
# COMPACT_ATOMS: atom_id res chain seq x y z
N MET A 1 28.82 -3.23 -12.34
CA MET A 1 28.21 -3.20 -12.24
C MET A 1 27.51 -3.35 -11.91
N PRO A 2 27.37 -3.13 -11.47
CA PRO A 2 26.50 -3.32 -10.92
C PRO A 2 25.42 -3.42 -11.12
N ASP A 3 25.44 -3.69 -11.51
CA ASP A 3 24.46 -3.94 -11.70
C ASP A 3 23.31 -4.38 -11.05
N THR A 4 23.19 -4.71 -10.10
CA THR A 4 22.09 -5.10 -9.29
C THR A 4 21.71 -3.94 -8.43
N GLU A 5 21.34 -2.92 -9.04
CA GLU A 5 20.88 -1.74 -8.36
C GLU A 5 19.46 -2.00 -7.86
N THR A 6 19.25 -1.90 -6.56
CA THR A 6 17.91 -2.04 -6.01
C THR A 6 17.13 -0.77 -6.29
N LEU A 7 16.03 -0.89 -6.99
CA LEU A 7 15.15 0.24 -7.26
C LEU A 7 14.18 0.40 -6.10
N THR A 8 14.04 1.62 -5.61
CA THR A 8 13.12 1.92 -4.52
C THR A 8 12.21 3.07 -4.91
N ALA A 9 11.02 3.10 -4.33
CA ALA A 9 10.08 4.19 -4.51
C ALA A 9 9.26 4.33 -3.25
N SER A 10 8.80 5.54 -2.97
CA SER A 10 7.96 5.83 -1.82
C SER A 10 6.92 6.85 -2.17
N GLN A 11 5.78 6.75 -1.53
CA GLN A 11 4.73 7.75 -1.67
C GLN A 11 3.83 7.70 -0.44
N ARG A 12 3.32 8.86 -0.03
CA ARG A 12 2.37 8.95 1.06
C ARG A 12 0.97 9.06 0.48
N ALA A 13 0.00 8.46 1.15
CA ALA A 13 -1.40 8.53 0.72
C ALA A 13 -2.30 8.67 1.94
N MET A 14 -3.44 9.32 1.74
CA MET A 14 -4.41 9.50 2.81
C MET A 14 -5.58 8.55 2.61
N ILE A 15 -5.98 7.87 3.69
CA ILE A 15 -7.15 7.01 3.68
C ILE A 15 -8.38 7.89 3.61
N VAL A 16 -9.17 7.76 2.56
CA VAL A 16 -10.32 8.61 2.33
C VAL A 16 -11.66 7.88 2.43
N ASN A 17 -11.64 6.55 2.42
CA ASN A 17 -12.86 5.77 2.53
C ASN A 17 -13.32 5.66 3.98
N ARG A 18 -14.61 5.60 4.19
CA ARG A 18 -15.21 5.68 5.51
C ARG A 18 -14.71 4.60 6.46
N LYS A 19 -14.55 3.38 5.97
CA LYS A 19 -14.20 2.24 6.81
C LYS A 19 -12.69 2.00 6.93
N GLY A 20 -11.88 2.80 6.24
CA GLY A 20 -10.43 2.64 6.31
C GLY A 20 -9.95 1.30 5.75
N LEU A 21 -8.86 0.79 6.30
CA LEU A 21 -8.28 -0.48 5.86
C LEU A 21 -8.99 -1.68 6.51
N HIS A 22 -10.29 -1.77 6.29
CA HIS A 22 -11.08 -2.91 6.74
C HIS A 22 -10.78 -4.12 5.84
N ALA A 23 -11.40 -5.26 6.12
CA ALA A 23 -11.07 -6.51 5.45
C ALA A 23 -11.16 -6.43 3.92
N ARG A 24 -12.24 -5.84 3.39
CA ARG A 24 -12.43 -5.76 1.95
C ARG A 24 -11.39 -4.84 1.29
N ALA A 25 -11.12 -3.68 1.90
CA ALA A 25 -10.13 -2.75 1.38
C ALA A 25 -8.75 -3.37 1.42
N SER A 26 -8.41 -4.04 2.53
CA SER A 26 -7.13 -4.72 2.68
C SER A 26 -6.98 -5.84 1.65
N ALA A 27 -8.07 -6.56 1.35
CA ALA A 27 -8.03 -7.61 0.34
C ALA A 27 -7.77 -7.03 -1.06
N ARG A 28 -8.38 -5.88 -1.38
CA ARG A 28 -8.15 -5.24 -2.67
C ARG A 28 -6.70 -4.76 -2.79
N LEU A 29 -6.18 -4.17 -1.73
CA LEU A 29 -4.79 -3.70 -1.73
C LEU A 29 -3.84 -4.87 -1.88
N SER A 30 -4.07 -5.94 -1.13
CA SER A 30 -3.24 -7.13 -1.18
C SER A 30 -3.23 -7.76 -2.57
N ARG A 31 -4.39 -7.82 -3.22
CA ARG A 31 -4.49 -8.37 -4.56
C ARG A 31 -3.71 -7.52 -5.56
N LEU A 32 -3.85 -6.21 -5.48
CA LEU A 32 -3.13 -5.31 -6.37
C LEU A 32 -1.62 -5.44 -6.14
N ALA A 33 -1.19 -5.48 -4.89
CA ALA A 33 0.23 -5.64 -4.56
C ALA A 33 0.79 -6.92 -5.16
N GLY A 34 -0.02 -7.97 -5.24
CA GLY A 34 0.39 -9.24 -5.81
C GLY A 34 0.67 -9.20 -7.31
N GLU A 35 0.25 -8.13 -7.99
CA GLU A 35 0.50 -7.97 -9.43
C GLU A 35 1.90 -7.46 -9.72
N PHE A 36 2.63 -7.02 -8.71
CA PHE A 36 3.97 -6.45 -8.88
C PHE A 36 5.03 -7.41 -8.35
N GLN A 37 6.23 -7.28 -8.90
CA GLN A 37 7.37 -8.08 -8.45
C GLN A 37 8.06 -7.47 -7.25
N SER A 38 7.90 -6.16 -7.07
CA SER A 38 8.54 -5.44 -5.97
C SER A 38 7.93 -5.83 -4.63
N ARG A 39 8.76 -5.76 -3.60
CA ARG A 39 8.31 -5.88 -2.24
C ARG A 39 7.67 -4.56 -1.83
N ILE A 40 6.45 -4.60 -1.31
CA ILE A 40 5.70 -3.41 -0.98
C ILE A 40 5.33 -3.44 0.50
N ILE A 41 5.68 -2.37 1.21
CA ILE A 41 5.40 -2.22 2.64
C ILE A 41 4.53 -0.98 2.81
N VAL A 42 3.48 -1.11 3.60
CA VAL A 42 2.62 0.01 3.98
C VAL A 42 2.86 0.28 5.45
N SER A 43 3.11 1.53 5.80
CA SER A 43 3.43 1.92 7.19
C SER A 43 2.46 2.96 7.70
N HIS A 44 2.16 2.87 8.98
CA HIS A 44 1.29 3.84 9.66
C HIS A 44 1.75 3.94 11.12
N GLU A 45 2.16 5.14 11.53
CA GLU A 45 2.54 5.43 12.91
C GLU A 45 3.54 4.43 13.49
N GLY A 46 4.57 4.13 12.71
CA GLY A 46 5.63 3.23 13.16
C GLY A 46 5.35 1.76 12.97
N GLU A 47 4.11 1.39 12.64
CA GLU A 47 3.75 0.00 12.34
C GLU A 47 3.89 -0.24 10.86
N THR A 48 4.36 -1.43 10.49
CA THR A 48 4.54 -1.80 9.09
C THR A 48 3.73 -3.03 8.75
N ALA A 49 3.31 -3.10 7.50
CA ALA A 49 2.54 -4.22 6.98
C ALA A 49 3.08 -4.63 5.62
N ASP A 50 3.19 -5.93 5.40
CA ASP A 50 3.45 -6.45 4.06
C ASP A 50 2.16 -6.21 3.26
N ALA A 51 2.27 -5.49 2.15
CA ALA A 51 1.09 -5.13 1.37
C ALA A 51 0.36 -6.35 0.80
N ARG A 52 1.00 -7.51 0.78
CA ARG A 52 0.37 -8.75 0.31
C ARG A 52 -0.36 -9.51 1.42
N SER A 53 -0.29 -9.01 2.65
CA SER A 53 -0.91 -9.67 3.78
C SER A 53 -2.13 -8.89 4.25
N ILE A 54 -3.31 -9.46 4.05
CA ILE A 54 -4.56 -8.84 4.48
C ILE A 54 -4.53 -8.61 6.00
N MET A 55 -4.07 -9.61 6.75
CA MET A 55 -4.01 -9.51 8.22
C MET A 55 -3.09 -8.38 8.66
N ASP A 56 -1.91 -8.28 8.04
CA ASP A 56 -0.97 -7.21 8.40
C ASP A 56 -1.57 -5.84 8.15
N LEU A 57 -2.22 -5.69 7.00
CA LEU A 57 -2.83 -4.41 6.63
C LEU A 57 -3.91 -4.01 7.65
N MET A 58 -4.73 -4.98 8.05
CA MET A 58 -5.77 -4.71 9.04
C MET A 58 -5.19 -4.34 10.40
N MET A 59 -4.02 -4.90 10.74
CA MET A 59 -3.37 -4.61 12.02
C MET A 59 -2.83 -3.18 12.12
N LEU A 60 -2.71 -2.48 10.99
CA LEU A 60 -2.30 -1.08 11.01
C LEU A 60 -3.37 -0.18 11.63
N VAL A 61 -4.61 -0.62 11.65
CA VAL A 61 -5.76 0.13 12.17
C VAL A 61 -5.81 1.54 11.55
N ALA A 62 -5.54 1.61 10.25
CA ALA A 62 -5.56 2.89 9.54
C ALA A 62 -6.99 3.21 9.11
N HIS A 63 -7.54 4.29 9.65
CA HIS A 63 -8.91 4.68 9.36
C HIS A 63 -8.94 5.98 8.56
N LYS A 64 -10.14 6.40 8.18
CA LYS A 64 -10.33 7.63 7.40
C LYS A 64 -9.59 8.80 8.04
N GLY A 65 -8.84 9.52 7.22
CA GLY A 65 -8.06 10.68 7.67
C GLY A 65 -6.62 10.35 8.02
N CYS A 66 -6.29 9.06 8.19
CA CYS A 66 -4.91 8.66 8.47
C CYS A 66 -4.09 8.70 7.21
N GLU A 67 -2.83 9.07 7.35
CA GLU A 67 -1.87 8.98 6.25
C GLU A 67 -1.04 7.71 6.42
N VAL A 68 -0.77 7.06 5.31
CA VAL A 68 0.10 5.88 5.29
C VAL A 68 1.23 6.14 4.31
N ASP A 69 2.38 5.52 4.59
CA ASP A 69 3.53 5.58 3.71
C ASP A 69 3.61 4.26 2.94
N ILE A 70 3.80 4.37 1.63
CA ILE A 70 3.94 3.22 0.75
C ILE A 70 5.38 3.17 0.30
N ASN A 71 6.07 2.09 0.57
CA ASN A 71 7.47 1.92 0.18
C ASN A 71 7.58 0.64 -0.63
N ALA A 72 8.25 0.71 -1.76
CA ALA A 72 8.45 -0.46 -2.61
C ALA A 72 9.91 -0.58 -3.00
N GLU A 73 10.34 -1.82 -3.17
CA GLU A 73 11.70 -2.17 -3.49
C GLU A 73 11.67 -3.30 -4.51
N GLY A 74 12.23 -3.04 -5.69
CA GLY A 74 12.26 -4.05 -6.74
C GLY A 74 12.16 -3.44 -8.12
N PRO A 75 12.05 -4.28 -9.16
CA PRO A 75 12.15 -3.82 -10.56
C PRO A 75 10.99 -2.91 -10.99
N ASP A 76 9.82 -3.04 -10.39
CA ASP A 76 8.65 -2.22 -10.73
C ASP A 76 8.18 -1.37 -9.56
N ALA A 77 9.13 -0.94 -8.71
CA ALA A 77 8.82 -0.21 -7.48
C ALA A 77 8.00 1.06 -7.74
N ALA A 78 8.37 1.85 -8.74
CA ALA A 78 7.67 3.12 -9.01
C ALA A 78 6.23 2.87 -9.43
N GLU A 79 6.01 1.92 -10.34
CA GLU A 79 4.67 1.56 -10.78
C GLU A 79 3.83 1.01 -9.64
N ALA A 80 4.45 0.20 -8.78
CA ALA A 80 3.76 -0.40 -7.64
C ALA A 80 3.26 0.66 -6.68
N VAL A 81 4.13 1.61 -6.31
CA VAL A 81 3.76 2.68 -5.38
C VAL A 81 2.65 3.54 -5.97
N THR A 82 2.75 3.89 -7.26
CA THR A 82 1.74 4.70 -7.92
C THR A 82 0.39 3.98 -7.94
N ALA A 83 0.39 2.70 -8.24
CA ALA A 83 -0.85 1.92 -8.30
C ALA A 83 -1.52 1.83 -6.94
N ILE A 84 -0.75 1.53 -5.89
CA ILE A 84 -1.28 1.42 -4.54
C ILE A 84 -1.81 2.78 -4.06
N ALA A 85 -1.04 3.85 -4.31
CA ALA A 85 -1.47 5.19 -3.92
C ALA A 85 -2.78 5.58 -4.62
N SER A 86 -2.92 5.23 -5.90
CA SER A 86 -4.14 5.51 -6.65
C SER A 86 -5.34 4.77 -6.09
N LEU A 87 -5.16 3.50 -5.71
CA LEU A 87 -6.23 2.70 -5.11
C LEU A 87 -6.70 3.34 -3.81
N ILE A 88 -5.75 3.78 -2.98
CA ILE A 88 -6.08 4.43 -1.71
C ILE A 88 -6.79 5.76 -1.96
N ALA A 89 -6.28 6.57 -2.90
CA ALA A 89 -6.88 7.87 -3.21
C ALA A 89 -8.30 7.74 -3.77
N ASP A 90 -8.57 6.63 -4.44
CA ASP A 90 -9.89 6.33 -4.99
C ASP A 90 -10.84 5.75 -3.93
N GLY A 91 -10.40 5.66 -2.68
CA GLY A 91 -11.21 5.10 -1.60
C GLY A 91 -11.51 3.63 -1.80
N PHE A 92 -10.59 2.89 -2.46
CA PHE A 92 -10.75 1.46 -2.78
C PHE A 92 -12.01 1.19 -3.61
N GLY A 93 -12.49 2.20 -4.36
CA GLY A 93 -13.68 2.07 -5.16
C GLY A 93 -14.97 2.04 -4.34
N GLU A 94 -14.90 2.36 -3.05
CA GLU A 94 -16.07 2.37 -2.17
C GLU A 94 -16.75 3.73 -2.24
N GLN A 95 -18.04 3.73 -1.97
CA GLN A 95 -18.80 4.97 -1.88
C GLN A 95 -18.95 5.34 -0.41
N GLY A 96 -18.32 6.43 -0.06
CA GLY A 96 -18.42 6.94 1.30
C GLY A 96 -17.34 6.51 2.26
#